data_b6d24bbcd9a2542e4d0111e08bbf1f8c
#
_entry.id   b6d24bbcd9a2542e4d0111e08bbf1f8c
#
_cell.length_a   1.000
_cell.length_b   1.000
_cell.length_c   1.000
_cell.angle_alpha   90.00
_cell.angle_beta   90.00
_cell.angle_gamma   90.00
#
_symmetry.space_group_name_H-M   'P 1'
#
loop_
_entity.id
_entity.type
_entity.pdbx_description
1 polymer ?
#
loop_
_entity_poly.entity_id
_entity_poly.type
_entity_poly.pdbx_seq_one_letter_code
_entity_poly.pdbx_strand_id
1 'polypeptide(L)'
;MNKALLGFYVCFTTASCLLSTACENEKTEIKTSTNQMKDASTKTIENMQAAYKGERTATAKYKAFSKKAETEGYHNIAVLYNAVSAAENIHSMNHKAVIEDAGGTVPVITPEYTVKTTKESLSDDINGEAYEAQVMYPDFLKTAEIAENQTAHLSLSFAQKTEQKHKLFFEQALSGINSNTLNTLPSKYYVCPVCGNTYATNPPKHCDFSFTEGDKFIVFQ
;
A
#
# COMPACT_ATOMS: atom_id res chain seq x y z
N MET A 1 -41.49 -23.96 80.51
CA MET A 1 -40.22 -23.36 80.08
C MET A 1 -39.75 -24.18 78.89
N ASN A 2 -40.15 -23.77 77.64
CA ASN A 2 -39.78 -24.43 76.44
C ASN A 2 -38.88 -23.51 75.59
N LYS A 3 -37.67 -23.95 75.32
CA LYS A 3 -36.74 -23.27 74.42
C LYS A 3 -36.98 -23.82 73.02
N ALA A 4 -37.37 -22.94 72.10
CA ALA A 4 -37.45 -23.26 70.69
C ALA A 4 -36.07 -23.15 70.07
N LEU A 5 -35.62 -24.19 69.33
CA LEU A 5 -34.41 -24.21 68.50
C LEU A 5 -34.79 -23.70 67.10
N LEU A 6 -34.19 -22.60 66.72
CA LEU A 6 -34.30 -22.03 65.34
C LEU A 6 -33.20 -22.64 64.48
N GLY A 7 -33.56 -23.52 63.54
CA GLY A 7 -32.62 -24.06 62.60
C GLY A 7 -32.33 -23.06 61.48
N PHE A 8 -31.08 -22.73 61.26
CA PHE A 8 -30.58 -21.96 60.10
C PHE A 8 -30.38 -22.92 58.93
N TYR A 9 -31.25 -22.85 57.94
CA TYR A 9 -30.98 -23.43 56.62
C TYR A 9 -30.18 -22.42 55.80
N VAL A 10 -28.88 -22.67 55.64
CA VAL A 10 -28.03 -21.93 54.68
C VAL A 10 -28.22 -22.59 53.31
N CYS A 11 -28.82 -21.83 52.41
CA CYS A 11 -28.99 -22.23 51.01
C CYS A 11 -27.64 -22.04 50.29
N PHE A 12 -26.94 -23.17 50.04
CA PHE A 12 -25.72 -23.21 49.19
C PHE A 12 -26.14 -23.67 47.78
N THR A 13 -26.68 -22.77 46.95
CA THR A 13 -26.84 -23.07 45.51
C THR A 13 -26.94 -21.79 44.70
N THR A 14 -25.84 -21.08 44.41
CA THR A 14 -25.81 -20.12 43.30
C THR A 14 -24.41 -19.81 42.74
N ALA A 15 -23.34 -20.48 43.16
CA ALA A 15 -21.99 -20.15 42.71
C ALA A 15 -21.53 -20.94 41.45
N SER A 16 -22.27 -22.02 41.03
CA SER A 16 -21.80 -22.90 39.96
C SER A 16 -22.25 -22.48 38.54
N CYS A 17 -23.25 -21.59 38.43
CA CYS A 17 -23.82 -21.23 37.12
C CYS A 17 -23.10 -20.00 36.46
N LEU A 18 -22.40 -19.17 37.25
CA LEU A 18 -21.70 -17.98 36.71
C LEU A 18 -20.33 -18.30 36.08
N LEU A 19 -19.69 -19.39 36.49
CA LEU A 19 -18.40 -19.81 35.94
C LEU A 19 -18.51 -20.50 34.59
N SER A 20 -19.61 -21.18 34.29
CA SER A 20 -19.81 -21.86 33.00
C SER A 20 -20.13 -20.88 31.87
N THR A 21 -20.92 -19.85 32.10
CA THR A 21 -21.27 -18.84 31.10
C THR A 21 -20.09 -17.93 30.74
N ALA A 22 -19.22 -17.62 31.71
CA ALA A 22 -17.99 -16.85 31.45
C ALA A 22 -17.02 -17.65 30.55
N CYS A 23 -16.85 -18.95 30.81
CA CYS A 23 -15.94 -19.81 30.05
C CYS A 23 -16.47 -20.12 28.62
N GLU A 24 -17.79 -20.16 28.41
CA GLU A 24 -18.39 -20.30 27.08
C GLU A 24 -18.30 -19.02 26.27
N ASN A 25 -18.50 -17.86 26.88
CA ASN A 25 -18.33 -16.57 26.22
C ASN A 25 -16.87 -16.35 25.79
N GLU A 26 -15.91 -16.64 26.66
CA GLU A 26 -14.47 -16.51 26.34
C GLU A 26 -14.05 -17.43 25.18
N LYS A 27 -14.52 -18.68 25.15
CA LYS A 27 -14.28 -19.61 24.03
C LYS A 27 -14.93 -19.16 22.73
N THR A 28 -16.08 -18.51 22.79
CA THR A 28 -16.80 -17.99 21.63
C THR A 28 -16.08 -16.76 21.07
N GLU A 29 -15.63 -15.85 21.91
CA GLU A 29 -14.85 -14.68 21.51
C GLU A 29 -13.51 -15.08 20.87
N ILE A 30 -12.78 -16.04 21.47
CA ILE A 30 -11.52 -16.55 20.92
C ILE A 30 -11.74 -17.18 19.53
N LYS A 31 -12.79 -18.01 19.34
CA LYS A 31 -13.10 -18.60 18.04
C LYS A 31 -13.46 -17.56 16.99
N THR A 32 -14.22 -16.53 17.36
CA THR A 32 -14.61 -15.45 16.45
C THR A 32 -13.39 -14.65 16.02
N SER A 33 -12.51 -14.28 16.94
CA SER A 33 -11.26 -13.59 16.66
C SER A 33 -10.33 -14.41 15.75
N THR A 34 -10.18 -15.70 16.02
CA THR A 34 -9.35 -16.59 15.19
C THR A 34 -9.88 -16.74 13.76
N ASN A 35 -11.20 -16.83 13.58
CA ASN A 35 -11.80 -16.87 12.25
C ASN A 35 -11.63 -15.57 11.51
N GLN A 36 -11.83 -14.43 12.17
CA GLN A 36 -11.63 -13.10 11.57
C GLN A 36 -10.19 -12.89 11.12
N MET A 37 -9.21 -13.31 11.91
CA MET A 37 -7.78 -13.23 11.56
C MET A 37 -7.46 -14.13 10.35
N LYS A 38 -8.01 -15.34 10.29
CA LYS A 38 -7.83 -16.24 9.15
C LYS A 38 -8.40 -15.67 7.86
N ASP A 39 -9.60 -15.11 7.92
CA ASP A 39 -10.25 -14.47 6.76
C ASP A 39 -9.45 -13.25 6.31
N ALA A 40 -8.96 -12.42 7.27
CA ALA A 40 -8.11 -11.28 6.98
C ALA A 40 -6.77 -11.71 6.37
N SER A 41 -6.18 -12.83 6.81
CA SER A 41 -4.92 -13.35 6.23
C SER A 41 -5.10 -13.75 4.76
N THR A 42 -6.18 -14.44 4.44
CA THR A 42 -6.53 -14.78 3.05
C THR A 42 -6.74 -13.51 2.22
N LYS A 43 -7.53 -12.58 2.75
CA LYS A 43 -7.83 -11.32 2.08
C LYS A 43 -6.59 -10.45 1.88
N THR A 44 -5.63 -10.48 2.81
CA THR A 44 -4.35 -9.79 2.65
C THR A 44 -3.60 -10.28 1.43
N ILE A 45 -3.52 -11.59 1.19
CA ILE A 45 -2.84 -12.13 0.01
C ILE A 45 -3.58 -11.75 -1.28
N GLU A 46 -4.90 -11.77 -1.31
CA GLU A 46 -5.70 -11.27 -2.45
C GLU A 46 -5.40 -9.79 -2.72
N ASN A 47 -5.34 -8.97 -1.69
CA ASN A 47 -5.00 -7.55 -1.79
C ASN A 47 -3.57 -7.35 -2.32
N MET A 48 -2.60 -8.14 -1.84
CA MET A 48 -1.22 -8.12 -2.36
C MET A 48 -1.15 -8.51 -3.84
N GLN A 49 -1.94 -9.50 -4.28
CA GLN A 49 -2.04 -9.89 -5.70
C GLN A 49 -2.67 -8.78 -6.54
N ALA A 50 -3.69 -8.09 -6.01
CA ALA A 50 -4.32 -6.95 -6.68
C ALA A 50 -3.35 -5.77 -6.80
N ALA A 51 -2.64 -5.42 -5.72
CA ALA A 51 -1.59 -4.40 -5.73
C ALA A 51 -0.48 -4.76 -6.73
N TYR A 52 0.06 -5.99 -6.66
CA TYR A 52 1.05 -6.47 -7.63
C TYR A 52 0.62 -6.30 -9.08
N LYS A 53 -0.65 -6.63 -9.39
CA LYS A 53 -1.21 -6.45 -10.74
C LYS A 53 -1.24 -4.97 -11.14
N GLY A 54 -1.68 -4.10 -10.25
CA GLY A 54 -1.71 -2.64 -10.45
C GLY A 54 -0.31 -2.13 -10.78
N GLU A 55 0.66 -2.40 -9.91
CA GLU A 55 2.04 -1.93 -10.06
C GLU A 55 2.75 -2.47 -11.31
N ARG A 56 2.50 -3.74 -11.67
CA ARG A 56 3.03 -4.30 -12.95
C ARG A 56 2.45 -3.60 -14.16
N THR A 57 1.16 -3.23 -14.11
CA THR A 57 0.51 -2.48 -15.17
C THR A 57 1.02 -1.04 -15.22
N ALA A 58 1.14 -0.37 -14.07
CA ALA A 58 1.67 0.98 -13.94
C ALA A 58 3.12 1.06 -14.43
N THR A 59 3.99 0.10 -14.09
CA THR A 59 5.36 -0.02 -14.61
C THR A 59 5.39 0.04 -16.14
N ALA A 60 4.58 -0.78 -16.80
CA ALA A 60 4.55 -0.83 -18.27
C ALA A 60 3.92 0.42 -18.88
N LYS A 61 2.83 0.90 -18.29
CA LYS A 61 2.10 2.11 -18.68
C LYS A 61 3.01 3.33 -18.65
N TYR A 62 3.65 3.61 -17.52
CA TYR A 62 4.52 4.77 -17.36
C TYR A 62 5.77 4.71 -18.24
N LYS A 63 6.30 3.51 -18.50
CA LYS A 63 7.37 3.34 -19.48
C LYS A 63 6.94 3.73 -20.90
N ALA A 64 5.71 3.43 -21.30
CA ALA A 64 5.16 3.85 -22.58
C ALA A 64 4.86 5.37 -22.61
N PHE A 65 4.35 5.91 -21.51
CA PHE A 65 4.06 7.35 -21.38
C PHE A 65 5.32 8.21 -21.37
N SER A 66 6.43 7.71 -20.81
CA SER A 66 7.74 8.36 -20.95
C SER A 66 8.15 8.53 -22.43
N LYS A 67 8.01 7.47 -23.24
CA LYS A 67 8.29 7.53 -24.67
C LYS A 67 7.37 8.51 -25.41
N LYS A 68 6.10 8.56 -25.01
CA LYS A 68 5.12 9.48 -25.58
C LYS A 68 5.45 10.92 -25.25
N ALA A 69 5.79 11.22 -23.99
CA ALA A 69 6.21 12.55 -23.55
C ALA A 69 7.45 13.03 -24.29
N GLU A 70 8.46 12.17 -24.46
CA GLU A 70 9.65 12.48 -25.25
C GLU A 70 9.30 12.83 -26.69
N THR A 71 8.41 12.04 -27.32
CA THR A 71 7.96 12.30 -28.71
C THR A 71 7.21 13.64 -28.85
N GLU A 72 6.51 14.07 -27.80
CA GLU A 72 5.80 15.35 -27.74
C GLU A 72 6.69 16.53 -27.31
N GLY A 73 7.98 16.29 -27.07
CA GLY A 73 8.96 17.31 -26.68
C GLY A 73 8.95 17.68 -25.19
N TYR A 74 8.31 16.85 -24.35
CA TYR A 74 8.21 17.06 -22.91
C TYR A 74 9.29 16.27 -22.16
N HIS A 75 10.57 16.56 -22.43
CA HIS A 75 11.71 15.81 -21.89
C HIS A 75 11.66 15.64 -20.36
N ASN A 76 11.45 16.69 -19.58
CA ASN A 76 11.41 16.60 -18.11
C ASN A 76 10.25 15.72 -17.60
N ILE A 77 9.14 15.68 -18.34
CA ILE A 77 8.01 14.77 -18.05
C ILE A 77 8.35 13.33 -18.43
N ALA A 78 9.10 13.12 -19.51
CA ALA A 78 9.61 11.80 -19.86
C ALA A 78 10.54 11.22 -18.81
N VAL A 79 11.41 12.07 -18.23
CA VAL A 79 12.28 11.71 -17.10
C VAL A 79 11.45 11.35 -15.86
N LEU A 80 10.41 12.14 -15.52
CA LEU A 80 9.49 11.86 -14.44
C LEU A 80 8.82 10.48 -14.61
N TYR A 81 8.22 10.23 -15.77
CA TYR A 81 7.56 8.94 -16.05
C TYR A 81 8.53 7.74 -15.98
N ASN A 82 9.79 7.92 -16.40
CA ASN A 82 10.80 6.88 -16.25
C ASN A 82 11.11 6.59 -14.78
N ALA A 83 11.23 7.62 -13.95
CA ALA A 83 11.47 7.48 -12.52
C ALA A 83 10.29 6.79 -11.81
N VAL A 84 9.06 7.23 -12.10
CA VAL A 84 7.85 6.61 -11.55
C VAL A 84 7.72 5.17 -12.01
N SER A 85 7.92 4.87 -13.31
CA SER A 85 7.93 3.47 -13.81
C SER A 85 8.91 2.56 -13.03
N ALA A 86 10.06 3.08 -12.63
CA ALA A 86 11.01 2.31 -11.82
C ALA A 86 10.55 2.13 -10.38
N ALA A 87 9.89 3.14 -9.80
CA ALA A 87 9.29 3.06 -8.46
C ALA A 87 8.20 1.98 -8.41
N GLU A 88 7.28 1.96 -9.39
CA GLU A 88 6.22 0.94 -9.45
C GLU A 88 6.78 -0.47 -9.66
N ASN A 89 7.87 -0.59 -10.42
CA ASN A 89 8.54 -1.89 -10.51
C ASN A 89 9.09 -2.35 -9.15
N ILE A 90 9.64 -1.44 -8.32
CA ILE A 90 10.11 -1.76 -6.97
C ILE A 90 8.93 -2.14 -6.07
N HIS A 91 7.81 -1.39 -6.11
CA HIS A 91 6.59 -1.75 -5.38
C HIS A 91 6.10 -3.14 -5.78
N SER A 92 6.01 -3.41 -7.08
CA SER A 92 5.59 -4.73 -7.58
C SER A 92 6.47 -5.86 -7.07
N MET A 93 7.80 -5.67 -7.02
CA MET A 93 8.73 -6.69 -6.52
C MET A 93 8.59 -6.91 -5.01
N ASN A 94 8.34 -5.84 -4.25
CA ASN A 94 8.06 -5.94 -2.82
C ASN A 94 6.75 -6.70 -2.56
N HIS A 95 5.68 -6.39 -3.31
CA HIS A 95 4.42 -7.11 -3.20
C HIS A 95 4.57 -8.59 -3.58
N LYS A 96 5.31 -8.87 -4.66
CA LYS A 96 5.63 -10.23 -5.08
C LYS A 96 6.32 -11.01 -3.97
N ALA A 97 7.33 -10.43 -3.34
CA ALA A 97 8.06 -11.10 -2.26
C ALA A 97 7.14 -11.49 -1.08
N VAL A 98 6.19 -10.60 -0.71
CA VAL A 98 5.19 -10.90 0.33
C VAL A 98 4.26 -12.04 -0.07
N ILE A 99 3.81 -12.08 -1.34
CA ILE A 99 2.95 -13.17 -1.85
C ILE A 99 3.70 -14.50 -1.77
N GLU A 100 4.97 -14.53 -2.20
CA GLU A 100 5.80 -15.74 -2.21
C GLU A 100 6.12 -16.22 -0.79
N ASP A 101 6.46 -15.32 0.12
CA ASP A 101 6.74 -15.63 1.53
C ASP A 101 5.53 -16.23 2.25
N ALA A 102 4.33 -15.77 1.90
CA ALA A 102 3.08 -16.32 2.40
C ALA A 102 2.66 -17.64 1.71
N GLY A 103 3.46 -18.19 0.79
CA GLY A 103 3.10 -19.37 0.00
C GLY A 103 1.99 -19.13 -1.03
N GLY A 104 1.68 -17.89 -1.33
CA GLY A 104 0.67 -17.51 -2.31
C GLY A 104 1.16 -17.64 -3.75
N THR A 105 0.22 -17.67 -4.70
CA THR A 105 0.54 -17.71 -6.13
C THR A 105 0.69 -16.31 -6.68
N VAL A 106 1.84 -16.00 -7.29
CA VAL A 106 2.06 -14.74 -8.00
C VAL A 106 1.35 -14.80 -9.36
N PRO A 107 0.40 -13.88 -9.64
CA PRO A 107 -0.33 -13.91 -10.91
C PRO A 107 0.58 -13.52 -12.08
N VAL A 108 0.36 -14.14 -13.23
CA VAL A 108 0.95 -13.71 -14.50
C VAL A 108 0.15 -12.50 -15.00
N ILE A 109 0.83 -11.37 -15.20
CA ILE A 109 0.18 -10.13 -15.60
C ILE A 109 0.49 -9.81 -17.06
N THR A 110 -0.56 -9.60 -17.86
CA THR A 110 -0.48 -8.95 -19.16
C THR A 110 -0.98 -7.50 -18.96
N PRO A 111 -0.10 -6.49 -19.01
CA PRO A 111 -0.48 -5.10 -18.80
C PRO A 111 -1.43 -4.60 -19.90
N GLU A 112 -2.55 -4.02 -19.52
CA GLU A 112 -3.53 -3.41 -20.44
C GLU A 112 -3.63 -1.92 -20.12
N TYR A 113 -3.32 -1.07 -21.10
CA TYR A 113 -3.40 0.38 -21.00
C TYR A 113 -3.50 1.03 -22.37
N THR A 114 -3.94 2.28 -22.42
CA THR A 114 -4.02 3.08 -23.65
C THR A 114 -3.05 4.25 -23.54
N VAL A 115 -2.25 4.47 -24.58
CA VAL A 115 -1.37 5.64 -24.68
C VAL A 115 -2.16 6.78 -25.33
N LYS A 116 -2.42 7.84 -24.54
CA LYS A 116 -3.06 9.09 -24.96
C LYS A 116 -2.00 10.18 -25.19
N THR A 117 -2.39 11.44 -25.34
CA THR A 117 -1.46 12.56 -25.22
C THR A 117 -0.88 12.64 -23.80
N THR A 118 0.32 13.19 -23.66
CA THR A 118 0.95 13.37 -22.33
C THR A 118 0.06 14.12 -21.37
N LYS A 119 -0.62 15.17 -21.85
CA LYS A 119 -1.55 15.96 -21.02
C LYS A 119 -2.74 15.14 -20.52
N GLU A 120 -3.36 14.35 -21.37
CA GLU A 120 -4.48 13.48 -20.99
C GLU A 120 -4.02 12.36 -20.05
N SER A 121 -2.86 11.75 -20.33
CA SER A 121 -2.27 10.72 -19.46
C SER A 121 -1.99 11.25 -18.06
N LEU A 122 -1.38 12.43 -17.94
CA LEU A 122 -1.15 13.08 -16.63
C LEU A 122 -2.45 13.32 -15.85
N SER A 123 -3.53 13.73 -16.54
CA SER A 123 -4.83 13.94 -15.89
C SER A 123 -5.43 12.65 -15.35
N ASP A 124 -5.33 11.56 -16.12
CA ASP A 124 -5.80 10.23 -15.68
C ASP A 124 -4.93 9.69 -14.53
N ASP A 125 -3.61 9.87 -14.63
CA ASP A 125 -2.64 9.37 -13.65
C ASP A 125 -2.79 10.06 -12.29
N ILE A 126 -3.03 11.37 -12.25
CA ILE A 126 -3.35 12.11 -11.01
C ILE A 126 -4.52 11.46 -10.28
N ASN A 127 -5.57 11.07 -11.00
CA ASN A 127 -6.73 10.41 -10.41
C ASN A 127 -6.40 8.97 -9.95
N GLY A 128 -5.57 8.25 -10.72
CA GLY A 128 -5.10 6.92 -10.36
C GLY A 128 -4.29 6.93 -9.06
N GLU A 129 -3.26 7.75 -8.99
CA GLU A 129 -2.42 7.89 -7.78
C GLU A 129 -3.24 8.37 -6.56
N ALA A 130 -4.21 9.29 -6.78
CA ALA A 130 -5.10 9.73 -5.72
C ALA A 130 -5.96 8.58 -5.18
N TYR A 131 -6.52 7.74 -6.05
CA TYR A 131 -7.30 6.57 -5.65
C TYR A 131 -6.44 5.56 -4.89
N GLU A 132 -5.24 5.26 -5.38
CA GLU A 132 -4.33 4.32 -4.72
C GLU A 132 -3.91 4.81 -3.34
N ALA A 133 -3.48 6.07 -3.24
CA ALA A 133 -3.02 6.65 -1.98
C ALA A 133 -4.11 6.83 -0.91
N GLN A 134 -5.36 7.15 -1.33
CA GLN A 134 -6.42 7.58 -0.41
C GLN A 134 -7.51 6.53 -0.17
N VAL A 135 -7.63 5.54 -1.07
CA VAL A 135 -8.71 4.53 -1.00
C VAL A 135 -8.15 3.12 -0.97
N MET A 136 -7.44 2.70 -2.03
CA MET A 136 -7.02 1.31 -2.21
C MET A 136 -6.01 0.87 -1.14
N TYR A 137 -4.89 1.55 -1.02
CA TYR A 137 -3.85 1.19 -0.05
C TYR A 137 -4.29 1.33 1.41
N PRO A 138 -5.05 2.36 1.84
CA PRO A 138 -5.60 2.42 3.19
C PRO A 138 -6.48 1.22 3.55
N ASP A 139 -7.33 0.75 2.62
CA ASP A 139 -8.16 -0.44 2.85
C ASP A 139 -7.32 -1.73 2.96
N PHE A 140 -6.31 -1.86 2.11
CA PHE A 140 -5.39 -3.01 2.13
C PHE A 140 -4.55 -3.03 3.41
N LEU A 141 -4.06 -1.88 3.87
CA LEU A 141 -3.31 -1.73 5.11
C LEU A 141 -4.13 -2.14 6.33
N LYS A 142 -5.40 -1.71 6.39
CA LYS A 142 -6.32 -2.11 7.46
C LYS A 142 -6.51 -3.63 7.50
N THR A 143 -6.62 -4.26 6.33
CA THR A 143 -6.76 -5.72 6.23
C THR A 143 -5.49 -6.44 6.71
N ALA A 144 -4.31 -5.94 6.32
CA ALA A 144 -3.01 -6.47 6.74
C ALA A 144 -2.77 -6.31 8.26
N GLU A 145 -3.28 -5.21 8.85
CA GLU A 145 -3.24 -4.97 10.29
C GLU A 145 -4.08 -6.01 11.05
N ILE A 146 -5.33 -6.26 10.61
CA ILE A 146 -6.21 -7.29 11.21
C ILE A 146 -5.59 -8.68 11.08
N ALA A 147 -4.89 -8.95 9.99
CA ALA A 147 -4.17 -10.20 9.75
C ALA A 147 -2.84 -10.30 10.52
N GLU A 148 -2.42 -9.25 11.23
CA GLU A 148 -1.10 -9.12 11.88
C GLU A 148 0.07 -9.39 10.90
N ASN A 149 -0.13 -9.14 9.60
CA ASN A 149 0.89 -9.37 8.57
C ASN A 149 1.79 -8.14 8.40
N GLN A 150 2.88 -8.11 9.17
CA GLN A 150 3.81 -6.98 9.20
C GLN A 150 4.53 -6.75 7.85
N THR A 151 4.86 -7.81 7.12
CA THR A 151 5.56 -7.71 5.83
C THR A 151 4.65 -7.13 4.76
N ALA A 152 3.38 -7.55 4.71
CA ALA A 152 2.37 -6.95 3.84
C ALA A 152 2.14 -5.48 4.20
N HIS A 153 1.95 -5.19 5.50
CA HIS A 153 1.76 -3.82 5.97
C HIS A 153 2.92 -2.90 5.58
N LEU A 154 4.17 -3.36 5.73
CA LEU A 154 5.35 -2.57 5.34
C LEU A 154 5.37 -2.31 3.83
N SER A 155 5.18 -3.35 3.01
CA SER A 155 5.19 -3.26 1.55
C SER A 155 4.11 -2.29 1.03
N LEU A 156 2.87 -2.42 1.53
CA LEU A 156 1.75 -1.53 1.20
C LEU A 156 1.98 -0.08 1.67
N SER A 157 2.60 0.11 2.86
CA SER A 157 2.93 1.43 3.39
C SER A 157 3.96 2.17 2.54
N PHE A 158 4.93 1.46 1.97
CA PHE A 158 5.93 2.04 1.07
C PHE A 158 5.25 2.59 -0.19
N ALA A 159 4.43 1.77 -0.83
CA ALA A 159 3.67 2.17 -2.01
C ALA A 159 2.75 3.36 -1.68
N GLN A 160 1.84 3.24 -0.72
CA GLN A 160 0.91 4.31 -0.36
C GLN A 160 1.56 5.68 -0.20
N LYS A 161 2.68 5.74 0.52
CA LYS A 161 3.40 7.00 0.76
C LYS A 161 4.07 7.54 -0.50
N THR A 162 4.46 6.67 -1.40
CA THR A 162 5.08 7.04 -2.67
C THR A 162 4.04 7.58 -3.64
N GLU A 163 2.85 6.96 -3.74
CA GLU A 163 1.77 7.42 -4.62
C GLU A 163 1.26 8.82 -4.27
N GLN A 164 1.31 9.21 -2.99
CA GLN A 164 1.06 10.60 -2.60
C GLN A 164 2.04 11.58 -3.26
N LYS A 165 3.31 11.19 -3.42
CA LYS A 165 4.35 12.01 -4.08
C LYS A 165 4.21 11.99 -5.61
N HIS A 166 3.93 10.81 -6.19
CA HIS A 166 3.72 10.68 -7.62
C HIS A 166 2.57 11.56 -8.10
N LYS A 167 1.45 11.56 -7.36
CA LYS A 167 0.32 12.46 -7.61
C LYS A 167 0.78 13.92 -7.69
N LEU A 168 1.55 14.39 -6.70
CA LEU A 168 2.03 15.78 -6.67
C LEU A 168 2.95 16.09 -7.84
N PHE A 169 3.83 15.16 -8.23
CA PHE A 169 4.70 15.35 -9.39
C PHE A 169 3.92 15.42 -10.70
N PHE A 170 2.89 14.60 -10.86
CA PHE A 170 2.01 14.65 -12.04
C PHE A 170 1.16 15.92 -12.07
N GLU A 171 0.69 16.41 -10.94
CA GLU A 171 0.00 17.73 -10.82
C GLU A 171 0.94 18.88 -11.25
N GLN A 172 2.18 18.88 -10.79
CA GLN A 172 3.18 19.88 -11.19
C GLN A 172 3.47 19.80 -12.69
N ALA A 173 3.63 18.59 -13.25
CA ALA A 173 3.87 18.36 -14.66
C ALA A 173 2.70 18.87 -15.53
N LEU A 174 1.46 18.54 -15.15
CA LEU A 174 0.26 19.00 -15.84
C LEU A 174 0.11 20.52 -15.77
N SER A 175 0.38 21.12 -14.61
CA SER A 175 0.40 22.57 -14.43
C SER A 175 1.47 23.23 -15.32
N GLY A 176 2.65 22.63 -15.42
CA GLY A 176 3.74 23.10 -16.29
C GLY A 176 3.34 23.14 -17.75
N ILE A 177 2.61 22.13 -18.25
CA ILE A 177 2.06 22.13 -19.61
C ILE A 177 1.03 23.27 -19.77
N ASN A 178 0.10 23.38 -18.85
CA ASN A 178 -1.00 24.36 -18.93
C ASN A 178 -0.53 25.81 -18.88
N SER A 179 0.55 26.07 -18.12
CA SER A 179 1.10 27.42 -17.89
C SER A 179 2.31 27.74 -18.80
N ASN A 180 2.73 26.80 -19.63
CA ASN A 180 3.94 26.89 -20.46
C ASN A 180 5.21 27.18 -19.63
N THR A 181 5.33 26.51 -18.46
CA THR A 181 6.43 26.64 -17.51
C THR A 181 7.21 25.34 -17.34
N LEU A 182 7.33 24.54 -18.39
CA LEU A 182 8.00 23.23 -18.37
C LEU A 182 9.47 23.30 -17.93
N ASN A 183 10.14 24.42 -18.16
CA ASN A 183 11.51 24.67 -17.75
C ASN A 183 11.68 24.78 -16.22
N THR A 184 10.60 24.89 -15.46
CA THR A 184 10.63 24.89 -14.00
C THR A 184 10.50 23.48 -13.39
N LEU A 185 10.14 22.48 -14.21
CA LEU A 185 10.05 21.11 -13.76
C LEU A 185 11.44 20.53 -13.47
N PRO A 186 11.56 19.65 -12.47
CA PRO A 186 12.81 18.94 -12.20
C PRO A 186 13.31 18.21 -13.43
N SER A 187 14.60 18.32 -13.72
CA SER A 187 15.29 17.57 -14.78
C SER A 187 15.91 16.27 -14.26
N LYS A 188 15.82 16.02 -12.93
CA LYS A 188 16.35 14.81 -12.28
C LYS A 188 15.40 14.31 -11.22
N TYR A 189 15.29 12.98 -11.15
CA TYR A 189 14.58 12.26 -10.09
C TYR A 189 15.47 11.17 -9.52
N TYR A 190 15.24 10.83 -8.26
CA TYR A 190 15.98 9.83 -7.52
C TYR A 190 14.99 8.84 -6.90
N VAL A 191 15.20 7.56 -7.13
CA VAL A 191 14.30 6.49 -6.66
C VAL A 191 15.06 5.60 -5.69
N CYS A 192 14.51 5.42 -4.50
CA CYS A 192 15.06 4.48 -3.52
C CYS A 192 14.91 3.04 -4.01
N PRO A 193 16.00 2.26 -4.14
CA PRO A 193 15.93 0.90 -4.69
C PRO A 193 15.24 -0.11 -3.76
N VAL A 194 14.96 0.26 -2.51
CA VAL A 194 14.32 -0.62 -1.52
C VAL A 194 12.81 -0.41 -1.44
N CYS A 195 12.36 0.84 -1.39
CA CYS A 195 10.95 1.15 -1.15
C CYS A 195 10.25 1.91 -2.29
N GLY A 196 10.94 2.24 -3.38
CA GLY A 196 10.37 3.01 -4.50
C GLY A 196 10.22 4.51 -4.22
N ASN A 197 10.44 4.99 -2.99
CA ASN A 197 10.26 6.40 -2.67
C ASN A 197 11.02 7.30 -3.64
N THR A 198 10.31 8.25 -4.24
CA THR A 198 10.80 9.12 -5.32
C THR A 198 11.05 10.52 -4.80
N TYR A 199 12.18 11.10 -5.19
CA TYR A 199 12.59 12.45 -4.84
C TYR A 199 12.90 13.25 -6.11
N ALA A 200 12.49 14.52 -6.12
CA ALA A 200 12.89 15.48 -7.12
C ALA A 200 14.12 16.27 -6.64
N THR A 201 14.97 16.69 -7.54
CA THR A 201 16.16 17.51 -7.26
C THR A 201 17.23 16.82 -6.42
N ASN A 202 17.44 17.19 -5.15
CA ASN A 202 18.48 16.60 -4.30
C ASN A 202 17.87 15.54 -3.37
N PRO A 203 18.33 14.30 -3.41
CA PRO A 203 17.86 13.28 -2.48
C PRO A 203 18.39 13.57 -1.06
N PRO A 204 17.67 13.14 -0.01
CA PRO A 204 18.17 13.22 1.35
C PRO A 204 19.37 12.28 1.56
N LYS A 205 20.10 12.46 2.66
CA LYS A 205 21.19 11.56 3.02
C LYS A 205 20.71 10.11 3.23
N HIS A 206 19.49 9.95 3.75
CA HIS A 206 18.82 8.67 3.95
C HIS A 206 17.38 8.77 3.47
N CYS A 207 16.86 7.67 2.92
CA CYS A 207 15.45 7.58 2.54
C CYS A 207 14.54 7.73 3.77
N ASP A 208 13.51 8.57 3.66
CA ASP A 208 12.56 8.84 4.74
C ASP A 208 11.75 7.60 5.18
N PHE A 209 11.64 6.58 4.29
CA PHE A 209 10.80 5.40 4.55
C PHE A 209 11.61 4.16 4.92
N SER A 210 12.70 3.90 4.20
CA SER A 210 13.50 2.65 4.33
C SER A 210 14.86 2.86 4.97
N PHE A 211 15.24 4.12 5.27
CA PHE A 211 16.57 4.51 5.77
C PHE A 211 17.75 4.14 4.84
N THR A 212 17.46 3.80 3.58
CA THR A 212 18.49 3.52 2.56
C THR A 212 19.36 4.75 2.34
N GLU A 213 20.67 4.57 2.27
CA GLU A 213 21.65 5.66 1.97
C GLU A 213 21.34 6.30 0.62
N GLY A 214 21.42 7.65 0.55
CA GLY A 214 21.08 8.43 -0.65
C GLY A 214 22.00 8.16 -1.83
N ASP A 215 23.23 7.70 -1.60
CA ASP A 215 24.19 7.30 -2.64
C ASP A 215 23.80 6.00 -3.37
N LYS A 216 22.83 5.26 -2.84
CA LYS A 216 22.26 4.04 -3.44
C LYS A 216 21.07 4.32 -4.35
N PHE A 217 20.56 5.55 -4.37
CA PHE A 217 19.37 5.88 -5.16
C PHE A 217 19.64 5.77 -6.66
N ILE A 218 18.64 5.27 -7.39
CA ILE A 218 18.67 5.20 -8.86
C ILE A 218 18.37 6.60 -9.38
N VAL A 219 19.21 7.10 -10.29
CA VAL A 219 19.11 8.45 -10.85
C VAL A 219 18.48 8.41 -12.23
N PHE A 220 17.50 9.28 -12.48
CA PHE A 220 16.85 9.50 -13.77
C PHE A 220 17.08 10.97 -14.18
N GLN A 221 17.58 11.18 -15.41
CA GLN A 221 17.87 12.50 -15.98
C GLN A 221 17.85 12.45 -17.51
#